data_31e27a47d0aca02377d420d62fbeff00
#
_entry.id   31e27a47d0aca02377d420d62fbeff00
#
_cell.length_a   1.000
_cell.length_b   1.000
_cell.length_c   1.000
_cell.angle_alpha   90.00
_cell.angle_beta   90.00
_cell.angle_gamma   90.00
#
_symmetry.space_group_name_H-M   'P 1'
#
loop_
_entity.id
_entity.type
_entity.pdbx_description
1 polymer ?
#
loop_
_entity_poly.entity_id
_entity_poly.type
_entity_poly.pdbx_seq_one_letter_code
_entity_poly.pdbx_strand_id
1 'polypeptide(L)'
;MLATIVIVLLVLLDQLVKYLVKTNIPLGTSVPFLPGILALAHIHNTGAAFSMLSGARWFFVILTVAFVIFGMWVLLTGRLRHPLGKWSWVLVLAGAVGNLIDRCLYGYVVDMFEVQFMHFAIFNVADIFVVVGGILFCIYYLFLHDKKKEDAPHDPSV
;
A
#
# COMPACT_ATOMS: atom_id res chain seq x y z
N MET A 1 10.48 12.64 -11.02
CA MET A 1 10.54 11.57 -12.05
C MET A 1 10.81 10.18 -11.46
N LEU A 2 11.94 9.90 -10.80
CA LEU A 2 12.26 8.55 -10.28
C LEU A 2 11.17 7.96 -9.36
N ALA A 3 10.65 8.75 -8.41
CA ALA A 3 9.59 8.29 -7.50
C ALA A 3 8.31 7.85 -8.24
N THR A 4 7.89 8.60 -9.25
CA THR A 4 6.71 8.26 -10.07
C THR A 4 6.94 6.96 -10.85
N ILE A 5 8.14 6.78 -11.41
CA ILE A 5 8.51 5.55 -12.11
C ILE A 5 8.42 4.34 -11.16
N VAL A 6 8.95 4.48 -9.93
CA VAL A 6 8.90 3.42 -8.93
C VAL A 6 7.47 3.10 -8.52
N ILE A 7 6.60 4.12 -8.32
CA ILE A 7 5.17 3.87 -8.05
C ILE A 7 4.56 3.03 -9.18
N VAL A 8 4.79 3.40 -10.44
CA VAL A 8 4.24 2.65 -11.60
C VAL A 8 4.74 1.20 -11.60
N LEU A 9 6.03 0.98 -11.37
CA LEU A 9 6.60 -0.37 -11.34
C LEU A 9 6.01 -1.24 -10.20
N LEU A 10 5.82 -0.66 -9.00
CA LEU A 10 5.22 -1.36 -7.88
C LEU A 10 3.74 -1.67 -8.12
N VAL A 11 2.99 -0.74 -8.72
CA VAL A 11 1.60 -0.98 -9.13
C VAL A 11 1.52 -2.09 -10.19
N LEU A 12 2.41 -2.07 -11.18
CA LEU A 12 2.47 -3.14 -12.18
C LEU A 12 2.79 -4.49 -11.56
N LEU A 13 3.69 -4.54 -10.58
CA LEU A 13 4.00 -5.76 -9.84
C LEU A 13 2.76 -6.28 -9.08
N ASP A 14 2.04 -5.43 -8.36
CA ASP A 14 0.81 -5.80 -7.67
C ASP A 14 -0.24 -6.35 -8.65
N GLN A 15 -0.50 -5.64 -9.74
CA GLN A 15 -1.48 -6.05 -10.74
C GLN A 15 -1.08 -7.34 -11.47
N LEU A 16 0.22 -7.54 -11.72
CA LEU A 16 0.73 -8.79 -12.30
C LEU A 16 0.48 -9.98 -11.38
N VAL A 17 0.78 -9.84 -10.07
CA VAL A 17 0.55 -10.93 -9.09
C VAL A 17 -0.95 -11.22 -8.97
N LYS A 18 -1.80 -10.21 -8.89
CA LYS A 18 -3.26 -10.35 -8.89
C LYS A 18 -3.77 -11.05 -10.15
N TYR A 19 -3.24 -10.70 -11.32
CA TYR A 19 -3.56 -11.37 -12.57
C TYR A 19 -3.18 -12.85 -12.55
N LEU A 20 -1.95 -13.18 -12.11
CA LEU A 20 -1.48 -14.56 -12.01
C LEU A 20 -2.34 -15.39 -11.05
N VAL A 21 -2.75 -14.82 -9.91
CA VAL A 21 -3.66 -15.49 -8.97
C VAL A 21 -5.01 -15.76 -9.62
N LYS A 22 -5.61 -14.75 -10.25
CA LYS A 22 -6.93 -14.88 -10.94
C LYS A 22 -6.94 -15.94 -12.03
N THR A 23 -5.83 -16.11 -12.74
CA THR A 23 -5.74 -17.04 -13.89
C THR A 23 -5.40 -18.46 -13.49
N ASN A 24 -4.74 -18.67 -12.35
CA ASN A 24 -4.20 -19.98 -11.96
C ASN A 24 -4.89 -20.60 -10.74
N ILE A 25 -5.62 -19.83 -9.94
CA ILE A 25 -6.29 -20.32 -8.73
C ILE A 25 -7.79 -20.09 -8.88
N PRO A 26 -8.64 -21.13 -8.78
CA PRO A 26 -10.09 -20.95 -8.82
C PRO A 26 -10.59 -20.05 -7.67
N LEU A 27 -11.59 -19.22 -7.95
CA LEU A 27 -12.17 -18.32 -6.95
C LEU A 27 -12.70 -19.10 -5.73
N GLY A 28 -12.40 -18.60 -4.54
CA GLY A 28 -12.80 -19.20 -3.26
C GLY A 28 -11.97 -20.42 -2.84
N THR A 29 -10.85 -20.69 -3.52
CA THR A 29 -9.93 -21.78 -3.18
C THR A 29 -8.55 -21.26 -2.78
N SER A 30 -7.75 -22.11 -2.14
CA SER A 30 -6.36 -21.83 -1.84
C SER A 30 -5.46 -23.02 -2.18
N VAL A 31 -4.19 -22.73 -2.51
CA VAL A 31 -3.14 -23.71 -2.76
C VAL A 31 -1.98 -23.49 -1.79
N PRO A 32 -1.38 -24.55 -1.21
CA PRO A 32 -0.23 -24.39 -0.33
C PRO A 32 0.93 -23.72 -1.06
N PHE A 33 1.53 -22.71 -0.43
CA PHE A 33 2.75 -22.05 -0.93
C PHE A 33 3.96 -22.34 -0.02
N LEU A 34 3.82 -22.08 1.28
CA LEU A 34 4.76 -22.48 2.32
C LEU A 34 3.96 -23.31 3.34
N PRO A 35 4.10 -24.67 3.33
CA PRO A 35 3.27 -25.53 4.15
C PRO A 35 3.24 -25.14 5.62
N GLY A 36 2.04 -25.00 6.20
CA GLY A 36 1.82 -24.59 7.58
C GLY A 36 2.08 -23.11 7.90
N ILE A 37 2.56 -22.31 6.94
CA ILE A 37 2.86 -20.89 7.13
C ILE A 37 1.98 -20.03 6.25
N LEU A 38 1.97 -20.28 4.93
CA LEU A 38 1.31 -19.42 3.95
C LEU A 38 0.69 -20.24 2.81
N ALA A 39 -0.53 -19.94 2.45
CA ALA A 39 -1.18 -20.40 1.23
C ALA A 39 -1.46 -19.24 0.28
N LEU A 40 -1.61 -19.54 -1.00
CA LEU A 40 -2.09 -18.60 -2.00
C LEU A 40 -3.57 -18.88 -2.25
N ALA A 41 -4.40 -17.94 -1.87
CA ALA A 41 -5.84 -17.95 -2.06
C ALA A 41 -6.25 -17.06 -3.24
N HIS A 42 -7.48 -17.25 -3.75
CA HIS A 42 -8.11 -16.30 -4.66
C HIS A 42 -9.43 -15.83 -4.04
N ILE A 43 -9.40 -14.67 -3.43
CA ILE A 43 -10.55 -14.08 -2.71
C ILE A 43 -10.89 -12.72 -3.30
N HIS A 44 -12.20 -12.44 -3.42
CA HIS A 44 -12.72 -11.11 -3.77
C HIS A 44 -13.13 -10.36 -2.51
N ASN A 45 -12.37 -9.36 -2.12
CA ASN A 45 -12.63 -8.52 -0.95
C ASN A 45 -13.39 -7.25 -1.36
N THR A 46 -14.64 -7.11 -0.96
CA THR A 46 -15.49 -5.95 -1.25
C THR A 46 -15.43 -4.85 -0.18
N GLY A 47 -14.66 -5.07 0.89
CA GLY A 47 -14.50 -4.14 2.01
C GLY A 47 -13.06 -3.67 2.23
N ALA A 48 -12.75 -3.40 3.51
CA ALA A 48 -11.41 -3.24 4.04
C ALA A 48 -10.89 -4.56 4.63
N ALA A 49 -9.89 -4.49 5.55
CA ALA A 49 -9.41 -5.65 6.28
C ALA A 49 -10.59 -6.38 6.97
N PHE A 50 -10.55 -7.72 6.97
CA PHE A 50 -11.63 -8.59 7.47
C PHE A 50 -12.99 -8.32 6.81
N SER A 51 -13.03 -7.84 5.56
CA SER A 51 -14.23 -7.45 4.82
C SER A 51 -15.11 -6.41 5.54
N MET A 52 -14.52 -5.59 6.41
CA MET A 52 -15.25 -4.49 7.07
C MET A 52 -15.79 -3.52 6.03
N LEU A 53 -17.00 -2.96 6.26
CA LEU A 53 -17.71 -2.08 5.33
C LEU A 53 -17.89 -2.71 3.95
N SER A 54 -18.15 -4.02 3.89
CA SER A 54 -18.41 -4.73 2.63
C SER A 54 -19.50 -4.03 1.82
N GLY A 55 -19.29 -3.89 0.52
CA GLY A 55 -20.20 -3.19 -0.39
C GLY A 55 -20.04 -1.66 -0.46
N ALA A 56 -19.22 -1.05 0.41
CA ALA A 56 -18.98 0.40 0.40
C ALA A 56 -17.92 0.82 -0.67
N ARG A 57 -17.99 0.25 -1.87
CA ARG A 57 -17.04 0.49 -2.97
C ARG A 57 -16.72 1.96 -3.18
N TRP A 58 -17.74 2.79 -3.37
CA TRP A 58 -17.57 4.20 -3.71
C TRP A 58 -16.97 5.02 -2.56
N PHE A 59 -17.26 4.64 -1.31
CA PHE A 59 -16.60 5.25 -0.15
C PHE A 59 -15.08 5.03 -0.22
N PHE A 60 -14.64 3.79 -0.44
CA PHE A 60 -13.21 3.49 -0.57
C PHE A 60 -12.57 4.15 -1.80
N VAL A 61 -13.27 4.18 -2.94
CA VAL A 61 -12.77 4.84 -4.16
C VAL A 61 -12.55 6.34 -3.90
N ILE A 62 -13.56 7.06 -3.38
CA ILE A 62 -13.46 8.50 -3.14
C ILE A 62 -12.36 8.81 -2.14
N LEU A 63 -12.32 8.07 -1.01
CA LEU A 63 -11.31 8.26 0.02
C LEU A 63 -9.89 8.01 -0.52
N THR A 64 -9.71 6.94 -1.29
CA THR A 64 -8.40 6.60 -1.86
C THR A 64 -7.98 7.59 -2.94
N VAL A 65 -8.89 8.05 -3.80
CA VAL A 65 -8.59 9.09 -4.80
C VAL A 65 -8.15 10.38 -4.12
N ALA A 66 -8.87 10.84 -3.11
CA ALA A 66 -8.49 12.03 -2.34
C ALA A 66 -7.10 11.86 -1.70
N PHE A 67 -6.84 10.69 -1.10
CA PHE A 67 -5.53 10.36 -0.52
C PHE A 67 -4.41 10.36 -1.58
N VAL A 68 -4.64 9.75 -2.75
CA VAL A 68 -3.64 9.70 -3.83
C VAL A 68 -3.34 11.08 -4.38
N ILE A 69 -4.36 11.93 -4.59
CA ILE A 69 -4.18 13.33 -5.05
C ILE A 69 -3.33 14.10 -4.03
N PHE A 70 -3.70 14.04 -2.75
CA PHE A 70 -2.94 14.70 -1.68
C PHE A 70 -1.51 14.14 -1.59
N GLY A 71 -1.35 12.83 -1.64
CA GLY A 71 -0.06 12.19 -1.55
C GLY A 71 0.87 12.50 -2.71
N MET A 72 0.35 12.55 -3.93
CA MET A 72 1.10 12.99 -5.10
C MET A 72 1.50 14.46 -5.00
N TRP A 73 0.61 15.32 -4.51
CA TRP A 73 0.96 16.72 -4.25
C TRP A 73 2.12 16.85 -3.25
N VAL A 74 2.09 16.14 -2.11
CA VAL A 74 3.19 16.11 -1.13
C VAL A 74 4.49 15.66 -1.76
N LEU A 75 4.44 14.62 -2.59
CA LEU A 75 5.62 14.06 -3.25
C LEU A 75 6.21 15.01 -4.30
N LEU A 76 5.37 15.62 -5.15
CA LEU A 76 5.77 16.50 -6.24
C LEU A 76 6.27 17.85 -5.75
N THR A 77 5.71 18.38 -4.65
CA THR A 77 6.16 19.64 -4.03
C THR A 77 7.46 19.51 -3.22
N GLY A 78 8.02 18.28 -3.12
CA GLY A 78 9.28 18.04 -2.43
C GLY A 78 9.24 18.27 -0.92
N ARG A 79 8.05 18.23 -0.30
CA ARG A 79 7.88 18.41 1.15
C ARG A 79 8.58 17.32 1.96
N LEU A 80 8.72 16.12 1.41
CA LEU A 80 9.44 15.00 2.00
C LEU A 80 10.91 15.03 1.52
N ARG A 81 11.78 15.76 2.23
CA ARG A 81 13.19 15.90 1.88
C ARG A 81 14.06 14.72 2.32
N HIS A 82 13.67 14.04 3.40
CA HIS A 82 14.42 12.90 3.91
C HIS A 82 14.14 11.65 3.04
N PRO A 83 15.18 10.89 2.64
CA PRO A 83 15.00 9.71 1.77
C PRO A 83 14.00 8.69 2.34
N LEU A 84 14.09 8.36 3.63
CA LEU A 84 13.18 7.39 4.27
C LEU A 84 11.72 7.87 4.19
N GLY A 85 11.42 9.13 4.51
CA GLY A 85 10.08 9.69 4.39
C GLY A 85 9.55 9.67 2.96
N LYS A 86 10.41 10.00 1.98
CA LYS A 86 10.05 9.97 0.57
C LYS A 86 9.73 8.55 0.08
N TRP A 87 10.59 7.58 0.36
CA TRP A 87 10.42 6.23 -0.17
C TRP A 87 9.33 5.45 0.56
N SER A 88 9.14 5.66 1.86
CA SER A 88 7.98 5.12 2.57
C SER A 88 6.66 5.64 2.00
N TRP A 89 6.60 6.93 1.65
CA TRP A 89 5.43 7.54 1.02
C TRP A 89 5.15 6.98 -0.38
N VAL A 90 6.21 6.71 -1.15
CA VAL A 90 6.12 6.04 -2.47
C VAL A 90 5.48 4.65 -2.33
N LEU A 91 5.86 3.87 -1.31
CA LEU A 91 5.26 2.56 -1.05
C LEU A 91 3.76 2.69 -0.73
N VAL A 92 3.39 3.58 0.19
CA VAL A 92 1.98 3.80 0.56
C VAL A 92 1.15 4.20 -0.66
N LEU A 93 1.65 5.13 -1.49
CA LEU A 93 0.95 5.55 -2.71
C LEU A 93 0.81 4.41 -3.72
N ALA A 94 1.85 3.61 -3.92
CA ALA A 94 1.79 2.47 -4.83
C ALA A 94 0.73 1.45 -4.39
N GLY A 95 0.69 1.10 -3.10
CA GLY A 95 -0.32 0.19 -2.57
C GLY A 95 -1.74 0.77 -2.64
N ALA A 96 -1.90 2.06 -2.33
CA ALA A 96 -3.19 2.73 -2.45
C ALA A 96 -3.71 2.69 -3.91
N VAL A 97 -2.85 3.00 -4.89
CA VAL A 97 -3.20 2.95 -6.31
C VAL A 97 -3.50 1.52 -6.77
N GLY A 98 -2.72 0.52 -6.36
CA GLY A 98 -2.96 -0.89 -6.70
C GLY A 98 -4.37 -1.35 -6.30
N ASN A 99 -4.76 -1.11 -5.05
CA ASN A 99 -6.10 -1.46 -4.57
C ASN A 99 -7.22 -0.54 -5.11
N LEU A 100 -6.89 0.69 -5.51
CA LEU A 100 -7.84 1.60 -6.18
C LEU A 100 -8.21 1.08 -7.57
N ILE A 101 -7.24 0.61 -8.36
CA ILE A 101 -7.46 0.05 -9.70
C ILE A 101 -8.47 -1.09 -9.62
N ASP A 102 -8.28 -2.04 -8.72
CA ASP A 102 -9.18 -3.17 -8.53
C ASP A 102 -10.61 -2.71 -8.21
N ARG A 103 -10.76 -1.78 -7.26
CA ARG A 103 -12.07 -1.24 -6.88
C ARG A 103 -12.75 -0.49 -8.02
N CYS A 104 -11.98 0.25 -8.84
CA CYS A 104 -12.53 0.97 -9.98
C CYS A 104 -12.97 0.03 -11.10
N LEU A 105 -12.20 -1.02 -11.38
CA LEU A 105 -12.50 -1.94 -12.48
C LEU A 105 -13.53 -3.01 -12.12
N TYR A 106 -13.35 -3.64 -10.95
CA TYR A 106 -14.09 -4.85 -10.58
C TYR A 106 -15.09 -4.65 -9.44
N GLY A 107 -14.91 -3.60 -8.61
CA GLY A 107 -15.73 -3.36 -7.41
C GLY A 107 -15.27 -4.13 -6.17
N TYR A 108 -14.22 -4.91 -6.29
CA TYR A 108 -13.57 -5.67 -5.21
C TYR A 108 -12.06 -5.60 -5.37
N VAL A 109 -11.31 -6.01 -4.34
CA VAL A 109 -9.87 -6.19 -4.39
C VAL A 109 -9.58 -7.69 -4.41
N VAL A 110 -8.56 -8.10 -5.21
CA VAL A 110 -8.09 -9.48 -5.22
C VAL A 110 -7.07 -9.67 -4.09
N ASP A 111 -7.42 -10.50 -3.11
CA ASP A 111 -6.54 -10.88 -2.00
C ASP A 111 -6.04 -12.32 -2.20
N MET A 112 -4.77 -12.57 -1.79
CA MET A 112 -4.12 -13.84 -2.07
C MET A 112 -3.29 -14.46 -0.93
N PHE A 113 -2.72 -13.68 -0.04
CA PHE A 113 -1.84 -14.23 1.00
C PHE A 113 -2.65 -14.63 2.23
N GLU A 114 -2.80 -15.94 2.44
CA GLU A 114 -3.53 -16.54 3.56
C GLU A 114 -2.54 -17.13 4.58
N VAL A 115 -2.47 -16.53 5.77
CA VAL A 115 -1.63 -17.02 6.87
C VAL A 115 -2.28 -18.27 7.47
N GLN A 116 -1.51 -19.39 7.58
CA GLN A 116 -2.05 -20.70 7.97
C GLN A 116 -1.98 -21.00 9.47
N PHE A 117 -1.08 -20.34 10.21
CA PHE A 117 -0.83 -20.63 11.63
C PHE A 117 -1.61 -19.76 12.61
N MET A 118 -2.34 -18.75 12.08
CA MET A 118 -3.17 -17.86 12.88
C MET A 118 -4.33 -17.29 12.08
N HIS A 119 -5.40 -16.88 12.75
CA HIS A 119 -6.49 -16.13 12.11
C HIS A 119 -6.03 -14.73 11.76
N PHE A 120 -5.79 -14.50 10.46
CA PHE A 120 -5.43 -13.20 9.93
C PHE A 120 -6.24 -12.89 8.66
N ALA A 121 -6.46 -11.61 8.37
CA ALA A 121 -7.10 -11.23 7.13
C ALA A 121 -6.24 -11.67 5.94
N ILE A 122 -6.87 -12.21 4.89
CA ILE A 122 -6.18 -12.48 3.64
C ILE A 122 -5.85 -11.12 3.02
N PHE A 123 -4.64 -10.95 2.49
CA PHE A 123 -4.10 -9.68 2.00
C PHE A 123 -3.37 -9.86 0.67
N ASN A 124 -2.94 -8.76 0.08
CA ASN A 124 -2.29 -8.73 -1.23
C ASN A 124 -0.97 -7.94 -1.22
N VAL A 125 -0.32 -7.84 -2.39
CA VAL A 125 0.97 -7.13 -2.55
C VAL A 125 0.83 -5.63 -2.24
N ALA A 126 -0.27 -5.00 -2.67
CA ALA A 126 -0.54 -3.59 -2.39
C ALA A 126 -0.67 -3.32 -0.88
N ASP A 127 -1.28 -4.24 -0.12
CA ASP A 127 -1.40 -4.13 1.34
C ASP A 127 -0.02 -4.20 2.02
N ILE A 128 0.88 -5.07 1.52
CA ILE A 128 2.27 -5.11 2.00
C ILE A 128 2.93 -3.74 1.81
N PHE A 129 2.75 -3.12 0.65
CA PHE A 129 3.32 -1.79 0.38
C PHE A 129 2.75 -0.73 1.33
N VAL A 130 1.43 -0.75 1.57
CA VAL A 130 0.78 0.19 2.52
C VAL A 130 1.31 -0.01 3.93
N VAL A 131 1.37 -1.24 4.42
CA VAL A 131 1.80 -1.55 5.80
C VAL A 131 3.28 -1.23 6.00
N VAL A 132 4.15 -1.74 5.13
CA VAL A 132 5.60 -1.48 5.22
C VAL A 132 5.90 0.01 5.06
N GLY A 133 5.28 0.65 4.06
CA GLY A 133 5.42 2.09 3.85
C GLY A 133 4.92 2.89 5.04
N GLY A 134 3.78 2.53 5.62
CA GLY A 134 3.22 3.18 6.81
C GLY A 134 4.15 3.06 8.02
N ILE A 135 4.67 1.85 8.31
CA ILE A 135 5.62 1.63 9.40
C ILE A 135 6.89 2.47 9.20
N LEU A 136 7.49 2.44 8.02
CA LEU A 136 8.69 3.22 7.71
C LEU A 136 8.43 4.73 7.80
N PHE A 137 7.25 5.19 7.39
CA PHE A 137 6.84 6.59 7.52
C PHE A 137 6.69 7.00 8.98
N CYS A 138 6.10 6.16 9.82
CA CYS A 138 6.01 6.39 11.27
C CYS A 138 7.40 6.48 11.90
N ILE A 139 8.32 5.57 11.56
CA ILE A 139 9.71 5.63 12.03
C ILE A 139 10.38 6.94 11.61
N TYR A 140 10.23 7.34 10.33
CA TYR A 140 10.74 8.61 9.86
C TYR A 140 10.19 9.78 10.65
N TYR A 141 8.88 9.83 10.83
CA TYR A 141 8.21 10.96 11.48
C TYR A 141 8.59 11.10 12.95
N LEU A 142 8.65 9.97 13.69
CA LEU A 142 8.92 9.98 15.13
C LEU A 142 10.40 10.21 15.48
N PHE A 143 11.32 9.75 14.63
CA PHE A 143 12.74 9.73 15.01
C PHE A 143 13.64 10.62 14.15
N LEU A 144 13.22 11.01 12.95
CA LEU A 144 14.11 11.67 11.98
C LEU A 144 13.59 13.00 11.45
N HIS A 145 12.30 13.31 11.68
CA HIS A 145 11.68 14.51 11.13
C HIS A 145 12.22 15.80 11.76
N ASP A 146 12.41 15.82 13.10
CA ASP A 146 12.79 17.03 13.84
C ASP A 146 14.31 17.26 13.96
N LYS A 147 15.14 16.23 13.77
CA LYS A 147 16.60 16.35 13.90
C LYS A 147 17.23 17.40 12.98
N LYS A 148 16.61 17.74 11.87
CA LYS A 148 17.08 18.78 10.93
C LYS A 148 16.76 20.22 11.35
N LYS A 149 15.93 20.43 12.37
CA LYS A 149 15.66 21.80 12.90
C LYS A 149 16.73 22.23 13.91
N GLU A 150 17.33 21.29 14.63
CA GLU A 150 18.38 21.58 15.61
C GLU A 150 19.75 21.84 14.97
N ASP A 151 20.03 21.25 13.78
CA ASP A 151 21.31 21.43 13.06
C ASP A 151 21.35 22.69 12.15
N ALA A 152 20.31 23.52 12.15
CA ALA A 152 20.37 24.79 11.46
C ALA A 152 21.30 25.75 12.25
N PRO A 153 22.35 26.35 11.65
CA PRO A 153 23.22 27.29 12.33
C PRO A 153 22.38 28.41 12.95
N HIS A 154 22.52 28.59 14.26
CA HIS A 154 21.95 29.73 14.97
C HIS A 154 22.57 30.98 14.34
N ASP A 155 21.78 31.78 13.60
CA ASP A 155 22.23 33.05 13.09
C ASP A 155 22.40 34.01 14.31
N PRO A 156 23.65 34.43 14.63
CA PRO A 156 23.89 35.25 15.81
C PRO A 156 23.50 36.74 15.61
N SER A 157 22.69 37.05 14.59
CA SER A 157 22.34 38.44 14.20
C SER A 157 20.90 38.83 14.54
N VAL A 158 20.26 38.18 15.56
CA VAL A 158 18.98 38.64 16.13
C VAL A 158 19.11 38.80 17.63
#